data_2c720c2a624ffaf6feb8f858a35c8ec0
#
_entry.id   2c720c2a624ffaf6feb8f858a35c8ec0
#
_cell.length_a   1.000
_cell.length_b   1.000
_cell.length_c   1.000
_cell.angle_alpha   90.00
_cell.angle_beta   90.00
_cell.angle_gamma   90.00
#
_symmetry.space_group_name_H-M   'P 1'
#
loop_
_entity.id
_entity.type
_entity.pdbx_description
1 polymer ?
#
loop_
_entity_poly.entity_id
_entity_poly.type
_entity_poly.pdbx_seq_one_letter_code
_entity_poly.pdbx_strand_id
1 'polypeptide(L)'
;MSLLKNLFEIAGKVASVAQEIAAKQEAAVKQSTPAAATTHYDAPVEEKTDAEWHAYFREIIQSEFPGYDVRENVPVTELAGFAADEAQLYKSRPRQVYKAEWGEPYTFVLSHGGAPKGIVMLGGGHSHSANVKYLVARMYAKKLGLPYINFYTQMPNERGYVVGRIHKYLG
;
A
#
# COMPACT_ATOMS: atom_id res chain seq x y z
N MET A 1 -58.96 -16.87 31.66
CA MET A 1 -58.86 -15.92 30.52
C MET A 1 -57.77 -14.84 30.70
N SER A 2 -56.77 -15.07 31.51
CA SER A 2 -55.73 -14.03 31.82
C SER A 2 -54.39 -14.21 31.03
N LEU A 3 -54.04 -15.42 30.63
CA LEU A 3 -52.76 -15.71 29.97
C LEU A 3 -52.68 -15.19 28.53
N LEU A 4 -53.74 -15.21 27.79
CA LEU A 4 -53.77 -14.72 26.39
C LEU A 4 -53.64 -13.18 26.28
N LYS A 5 -54.19 -12.44 27.24
CA LYS A 5 -54.02 -10.98 27.27
C LYS A 5 -52.60 -10.55 27.52
N ASN A 6 -51.87 -11.24 28.42
CA ASN A 6 -50.46 -10.94 28.71
C ASN A 6 -49.55 -11.25 27.52
N LEU A 7 -49.85 -12.30 26.73
CA LEU A 7 -49.09 -12.63 25.52
C LEU A 7 -49.23 -11.58 24.41
N PHE A 8 -50.42 -11.01 24.23
CA PHE A 8 -50.65 -9.93 23.26
C PHE A 8 -49.98 -8.62 23.67
N GLU A 9 -49.96 -8.31 24.96
CA GLU A 9 -49.29 -7.11 25.46
C GLU A 9 -47.75 -7.17 25.34
N ILE A 10 -47.17 -8.35 25.56
CA ILE A 10 -45.74 -8.58 25.38
C ILE A 10 -45.37 -8.51 23.90
N ALA A 11 -46.16 -9.12 23.02
CA ALA A 11 -45.93 -9.06 21.56
C ALA A 11 -46.00 -7.61 21.02
N GLY A 12 -46.94 -6.81 21.52
CA GLY A 12 -47.05 -5.39 21.14
C GLY A 12 -45.86 -4.55 21.60
N LYS A 13 -45.33 -4.78 22.80
CA LYS A 13 -44.14 -4.10 23.31
C LYS A 13 -42.89 -4.47 22.57
N VAL A 14 -42.73 -5.73 22.19
CA VAL A 14 -41.58 -6.19 21.41
C VAL A 14 -41.59 -5.60 19.99
N ALA A 15 -42.75 -5.51 19.36
CA ALA A 15 -42.87 -4.90 18.04
C ALA A 15 -42.58 -3.39 18.06
N SER A 16 -42.98 -2.64 19.10
CA SER A 16 -42.67 -1.21 19.22
C SER A 16 -41.19 -0.94 19.47
N VAL A 17 -40.54 -1.76 20.28
CA VAL A 17 -39.10 -1.64 20.54
C VAL A 17 -38.29 -1.98 19.29
N ALA A 18 -38.70 -2.98 18.52
CA ALA A 18 -38.03 -3.31 17.25
C ALA A 18 -38.15 -2.18 16.20
N GLN A 19 -39.32 -1.51 16.14
CA GLN A 19 -39.51 -0.34 15.25
C GLN A 19 -38.64 0.86 15.71
N GLU A 20 -38.53 1.08 17.01
CA GLU A 20 -37.72 2.18 17.54
C GLU A 20 -36.22 1.96 17.34
N ILE A 21 -35.75 0.71 17.44
CA ILE A 21 -34.37 0.33 17.12
C ILE A 21 -34.09 0.49 15.62
N ALA A 22 -35.02 0.05 14.75
CA ALA A 22 -34.87 0.21 13.31
C ALA A 22 -34.83 1.68 12.89
N ALA A 23 -35.69 2.52 13.45
CA ALA A 23 -35.68 3.97 13.19
C ALA A 23 -34.42 4.67 13.69
N LYS A 24 -33.90 4.25 14.86
CA LYS A 24 -32.58 4.76 15.36
C LYS A 24 -31.41 4.30 14.50
N GLN A 25 -31.44 3.09 13.97
CA GLN A 25 -30.40 2.60 13.05
C GLN A 25 -30.45 3.33 11.70
N GLU A 26 -31.62 3.57 11.13
CA GLU A 26 -31.76 4.37 9.91
C GLU A 26 -31.34 5.84 10.10
N ALA A 27 -31.65 6.44 11.24
CA ALA A 27 -31.17 7.80 11.55
C ALA A 27 -29.65 7.86 11.76
N ALA A 28 -29.05 6.84 12.38
CA ALA A 28 -27.61 6.74 12.56
C ALA A 28 -26.89 6.51 11.21
N VAL A 29 -27.46 5.72 10.31
CA VAL A 29 -26.91 5.50 8.95
C VAL A 29 -26.99 6.76 8.10
N LYS A 30 -28.04 7.58 8.24
CA LYS A 30 -28.17 8.87 7.52
C LYS A 30 -27.25 9.97 8.06
N GLN A 31 -26.82 9.90 9.31
CA GLN A 31 -25.86 10.86 9.90
C GLN A 31 -24.41 10.46 9.75
N SER A 32 -24.10 9.23 9.34
CA SER A 32 -22.76 8.70 9.15
C SER A 32 -22.40 8.45 7.69
N THR A 33 -23.00 9.19 6.74
CA THR A 33 -22.41 9.28 5.41
C THR A 33 -21.31 10.33 5.51
N PRO A 34 -20.03 9.95 5.68
CA PRO A 34 -18.95 10.88 5.41
C PRO A 34 -19.13 11.26 3.95
N ALA A 35 -18.99 12.56 3.65
CA ALA A 35 -18.82 13.01 2.26
C ALA A 35 -17.87 11.99 1.62
N ALA A 36 -18.32 11.37 0.52
CA ALA A 36 -17.58 10.32 -0.15
C ALA A 36 -16.15 10.83 -0.31
N ALA A 37 -15.25 10.33 0.51
CA ALA A 37 -13.83 10.59 0.36
C ALA A 37 -13.52 10.04 -1.02
N THR A 38 -13.27 10.91 -1.98
CA THR A 38 -12.83 10.55 -3.33
C THR A 38 -11.68 9.58 -3.10
N THR A 39 -11.88 8.32 -3.44
CA THR A 39 -10.82 7.36 -3.23
C THR A 39 -9.69 7.76 -4.16
N HIS A 40 -8.45 7.57 -3.75
CA HIS A 40 -7.27 7.84 -4.58
C HIS A 40 -7.42 7.29 -6.02
N TYR A 41 -8.22 6.25 -6.22
CA TYR A 41 -8.47 5.60 -7.52
C TYR A 41 -9.43 6.38 -8.43
N ASP A 42 -10.19 7.34 -7.90
CA ASP A 42 -11.17 8.12 -8.66
C ASP A 42 -10.55 9.40 -9.26
N ALA A 43 -9.30 9.72 -8.88
CA ALA A 43 -8.59 10.85 -9.46
C ALA A 43 -8.13 10.54 -10.90
N PRO A 44 -8.12 11.53 -11.80
CA PRO A 44 -7.63 11.33 -13.15
C PRO A 44 -6.15 10.92 -13.13
N VAL A 45 -5.80 9.94 -13.96
CA VAL A 45 -4.42 9.53 -14.15
C VAL A 45 -3.74 10.51 -15.08
N GLU A 46 -2.67 11.13 -14.61
CA GLU A 46 -1.84 11.98 -15.46
C GLU A 46 -0.98 11.12 -16.40
N GLU A 47 -1.05 11.41 -17.68
CA GLU A 47 -0.16 10.78 -18.68
C GLU A 47 1.23 11.41 -18.59
N LYS A 48 2.13 10.71 -17.93
CA LYS A 48 3.55 11.06 -17.82
C LYS A 48 4.40 9.93 -18.38
N THR A 49 5.49 10.29 -19.02
CA THR A 49 6.54 9.34 -19.39
C THR A 49 7.22 8.78 -18.13
N ASP A 50 7.94 7.67 -18.26
CA ASP A 50 8.69 7.10 -17.14
C ASP A 50 9.70 8.09 -16.56
N ALA A 51 10.35 8.89 -17.40
CA ALA A 51 11.30 9.93 -16.97
C ALA A 51 10.60 11.06 -16.17
N GLU A 52 9.42 11.48 -16.59
CA GLU A 52 8.62 12.48 -15.86
C GLU A 52 8.10 11.97 -14.54
N TRP A 53 7.66 10.70 -14.48
CA TRP A 53 7.30 10.07 -13.22
C TRP A 53 8.50 9.99 -12.29
N HIS A 54 9.66 9.62 -12.79
CA HIS A 54 10.87 9.54 -12.01
C HIS A 54 11.26 10.92 -11.44
N ALA A 55 11.20 11.99 -12.27
CA ALA A 55 11.47 13.35 -11.83
C ALA A 55 10.45 13.85 -10.78
N TYR A 56 9.17 13.54 -10.97
CA TYR A 56 8.10 13.90 -10.04
C TYR A 56 8.30 13.25 -8.66
N PHE A 57 8.59 11.96 -8.61
CA PHE A 57 8.85 11.27 -7.35
C PHE A 57 10.13 11.75 -6.67
N ARG A 58 11.18 12.02 -7.45
CA ARG A 58 12.44 12.59 -6.92
C ARG A 58 12.16 13.92 -6.22
N GLU A 59 11.44 14.83 -6.87
CA GLU A 59 11.08 16.13 -6.32
C GLU A 59 10.31 15.99 -5.00
N ILE A 60 9.29 15.14 -4.96
CA ILE A 60 8.53 14.87 -3.74
C ILE A 60 9.44 14.34 -2.63
N ILE A 61 10.26 13.32 -2.92
CA ILE A 61 11.10 12.70 -1.90
C ILE A 61 12.11 13.72 -1.36
N GLN A 62 12.76 14.50 -2.22
CA GLN A 62 13.75 15.49 -1.79
C GLN A 62 13.14 16.62 -0.97
N SER A 63 11.93 17.08 -1.33
CA SER A 63 11.27 18.18 -0.62
C SER A 63 10.60 17.78 0.68
N GLU A 64 9.98 16.61 0.71
CA GLU A 64 9.18 16.16 1.88
C GLU A 64 9.96 15.30 2.87
N PHE A 65 11.09 14.74 2.43
CA PHE A 65 11.94 13.87 3.25
C PHE A 65 13.40 14.35 3.29
N PRO A 66 13.68 15.63 3.63
CA PRO A 66 15.02 16.21 3.55
C PRO A 66 16.04 15.58 4.50
N GLY A 67 15.58 14.78 5.48
CA GLY A 67 16.45 14.02 6.39
C GLY A 67 16.98 12.72 5.80
N TYR A 68 16.62 12.37 4.57
CA TYR A 68 17.06 11.16 3.92
C TYR A 68 18.00 11.44 2.75
N ASP A 69 19.08 10.69 2.68
CA ASP A 69 19.90 10.60 1.48
C ASP A 69 19.20 9.69 0.47
N VAL A 70 19.04 10.15 -0.76
CA VAL A 70 18.31 9.45 -1.82
C VAL A 70 19.28 8.99 -2.90
N ARG A 71 19.31 7.69 -3.15
CA ARG A 71 20.02 7.11 -4.30
C ARG A 71 19.04 6.51 -5.28
N GLU A 72 19.36 6.61 -6.56
CA GLU A 72 18.48 6.22 -7.66
C GLU A 72 19.05 5.06 -8.45
N ASN A 73 18.18 4.23 -9.02
CA ASN A 73 18.52 3.10 -9.86
C ASN A 73 19.55 2.15 -9.21
N VAL A 74 19.34 1.85 -7.93
CA VAL A 74 20.27 1.06 -7.13
C VAL A 74 20.10 -0.44 -7.43
N PRO A 75 21.10 -1.14 -7.94
CA PRO A 75 21.03 -2.57 -8.17
C PRO A 75 20.70 -3.34 -6.89
N VAL A 76 19.86 -4.39 -7.01
CA VAL A 76 19.52 -5.24 -5.86
C VAL A 76 20.74 -5.82 -5.20
N THR A 77 21.74 -6.22 -5.98
CA THR A 77 23.03 -6.77 -5.50
C THR A 77 23.82 -5.81 -4.62
N GLU A 78 23.68 -4.51 -4.85
CA GLU A 78 24.41 -3.49 -4.08
C GLU A 78 23.91 -3.41 -2.64
N LEU A 79 22.60 -3.51 -2.41
CA LEU A 79 22.03 -3.55 -1.06
C LEU A 79 22.11 -4.93 -0.42
N ALA A 80 21.86 -5.97 -1.22
CA ALA A 80 21.84 -7.35 -0.73
C ALA A 80 23.22 -7.89 -0.34
N GLY A 81 24.28 -7.31 -0.91
CA GLY A 81 25.62 -7.83 -0.79
C GLY A 81 25.79 -9.21 -1.46
N PHE A 82 27.00 -9.70 -1.53
CA PHE A 82 27.31 -11.00 -2.14
C PHE A 82 26.82 -12.22 -1.33
N ALA A 83 26.44 -12.03 -0.07
CA ALA A 83 25.96 -13.10 0.80
C ALA A 83 24.48 -13.50 0.58
N ALA A 84 23.78 -12.80 -0.31
CA ALA A 84 22.36 -13.03 -0.57
C ALA A 84 22.12 -13.79 -1.88
N ASP A 85 23.03 -14.68 -2.26
CA ASP A 85 23.14 -15.24 -3.60
C ASP A 85 21.91 -16.02 -4.07
N GLU A 86 21.12 -16.58 -3.18
CA GLU A 86 19.98 -17.40 -3.56
C GLU A 86 18.76 -17.17 -2.68
N ALA A 87 17.60 -17.00 -3.31
CA ALA A 87 16.37 -16.90 -2.60
C ALA A 87 15.24 -17.65 -3.30
N GLN A 88 14.42 -18.28 -2.49
CA GLN A 88 13.23 -18.97 -2.93
C GLN A 88 12.06 -18.00 -3.04
N LEU A 89 11.56 -17.78 -4.26
CA LEU A 89 10.43 -16.88 -4.51
C LEU A 89 9.08 -17.54 -4.21
N TYR A 90 8.93 -18.82 -4.53
CA TYR A 90 7.69 -19.55 -4.39
C TYR A 90 7.85 -20.78 -3.49
N LYS A 91 7.02 -20.88 -2.45
CA LYS A 91 6.98 -22.06 -1.56
C LYS A 91 6.65 -23.35 -2.31
N SER A 92 5.83 -23.27 -3.37
CA SER A 92 5.46 -24.41 -4.23
C SER A 92 6.58 -24.88 -5.17
N ARG A 93 7.67 -24.13 -5.27
CA ARG A 93 8.80 -24.44 -6.14
C ARG A 93 10.14 -24.36 -5.37
N PRO A 94 10.34 -25.25 -4.37
CA PRO A 94 11.45 -25.14 -3.43
C PRO A 94 12.84 -25.29 -4.06
N ARG A 95 12.92 -25.88 -5.26
CA ARG A 95 14.19 -26.01 -6.00
C ARG A 95 14.49 -24.84 -6.92
N GLN A 96 13.55 -23.91 -7.08
CA GLN A 96 13.71 -22.75 -7.93
C GLN A 96 14.23 -21.59 -7.11
N VAL A 97 15.49 -21.27 -7.26
CA VAL A 97 16.18 -20.16 -6.61
C VAL A 97 16.35 -18.99 -7.56
N TYR A 98 16.37 -17.79 -7.01
CA TYR A 98 16.47 -16.55 -7.76
C TYR A 98 17.64 -15.73 -7.20
N LYS A 99 18.48 -15.26 -8.09
CA LYS A 99 19.65 -14.46 -7.73
C LYS A 99 19.30 -12.97 -7.66
N ALA A 100 20.02 -12.24 -6.82
CA ALA A 100 19.83 -10.80 -6.65
C ALA A 100 20.05 -10.01 -7.97
N GLU A 101 21.00 -10.45 -8.79
CA GLU A 101 21.29 -9.86 -10.10
C GLU A 101 20.11 -9.88 -11.09
N TRP A 102 19.12 -10.72 -10.83
CA TRP A 102 17.91 -10.80 -11.67
C TRP A 102 16.81 -9.84 -11.20
N GLY A 103 17.04 -9.13 -10.11
CA GLY A 103 16.08 -8.15 -9.60
C GLY A 103 16.07 -6.86 -10.42
N GLU A 104 14.88 -6.24 -10.54
CA GLU A 104 14.79 -4.88 -11.07
C GLU A 104 15.51 -3.93 -10.13
N PRO A 105 16.37 -3.02 -10.62
CA PRO A 105 17.01 -2.02 -9.78
C PRO A 105 15.99 -1.20 -8.99
N TYR A 106 16.30 -0.90 -7.76
CA TYR A 106 15.43 -0.06 -6.91
C TYR A 106 15.39 1.36 -7.46
N THR A 107 14.20 1.89 -7.73
CA THR A 107 14.04 3.23 -8.29
C THR A 107 14.63 4.29 -7.38
N PHE A 108 14.28 4.25 -6.08
CA PHE A 108 14.86 5.11 -5.04
C PHE A 108 15.14 4.28 -3.78
N VAL A 109 16.32 4.49 -3.22
CA VAL A 109 16.70 3.98 -1.90
C VAL A 109 16.88 5.17 -0.97
N LEU A 110 16.08 5.22 0.08
CA LEU A 110 16.14 6.26 1.10
C LEU A 110 17.00 5.76 2.26
N SER A 111 18.05 6.51 2.59
CA SER A 111 18.98 6.19 3.66
C SER A 111 18.99 7.31 4.71
N HIS A 112 19.23 6.96 5.96
CA HIS A 112 19.42 7.92 7.04
C HIS A 112 20.63 7.49 7.88
N GLY A 113 21.58 8.42 8.08
CA GLY A 113 22.83 8.11 8.76
C GLY A 113 23.66 7.00 8.07
N GLY A 114 23.62 6.96 6.72
CA GLY A 114 24.34 5.98 5.92
C GLY A 114 23.67 4.59 5.85
N ALA A 115 22.60 4.35 6.59
CA ALA A 115 21.88 3.08 6.57
C ALA A 115 20.59 3.19 5.73
N PRO A 116 20.30 2.23 4.82
CA PRO A 116 19.07 2.20 4.08
C PRO A 116 17.87 2.00 5.03
N LYS A 117 16.82 2.79 4.83
CA LYS A 117 15.60 2.79 5.64
C LYS A 117 14.36 2.36 4.87
N GLY A 118 14.35 2.53 3.56
CA GLY A 118 13.25 2.11 2.73
C GLY A 118 13.55 2.23 1.24
N ILE A 119 12.69 1.61 0.47
CA ILE A 119 12.78 1.53 -0.98
C ILE A 119 11.47 2.01 -1.56
N VAL A 120 11.55 2.97 -2.47
CA VAL A 120 10.42 3.38 -3.32
C VAL A 120 10.65 2.81 -4.70
N MET A 121 9.63 2.14 -5.22
CA MET A 121 9.68 1.42 -6.48
C MET A 121 8.58 1.91 -7.42
N LEU A 122 8.95 2.36 -8.60
CA LEU A 122 8.02 2.74 -9.66
C LEU A 122 7.90 1.59 -10.67
N GLY A 123 6.70 1.39 -11.20
CA GLY A 123 6.49 0.40 -12.26
C GLY A 123 5.14 0.54 -12.92
N GLY A 124 5.07 0.22 -14.21
CA GLY A 124 3.84 0.23 -14.98
C GLY A 124 3.02 -1.06 -14.79
N GLY A 125 1.69 -0.94 -14.78
CA GLY A 125 0.77 -2.07 -14.82
C GLY A 125 1.00 -3.13 -13.74
N HIS A 126 1.15 -4.37 -14.18
CA HIS A 126 1.34 -5.54 -13.30
C HIS A 126 2.80 -5.80 -12.93
N SER A 127 3.73 -4.86 -13.17
CA SER A 127 5.17 -5.06 -12.94
C SER A 127 5.47 -5.61 -11.54
N HIS A 128 4.90 -5.01 -10.49
CA HIS A 128 5.19 -5.40 -9.11
C HIS A 128 4.58 -6.74 -8.67
N SER A 129 3.60 -7.26 -9.38
CA SER A 129 2.89 -8.49 -9.00
C SER A 129 3.14 -9.68 -9.92
N ALA A 130 3.47 -9.45 -11.18
CA ALA A 130 3.61 -10.49 -12.19
C ALA A 130 5.02 -10.57 -12.81
N ASN A 131 5.74 -9.46 -12.88
CA ASN A 131 7.10 -9.45 -13.42
C ASN A 131 8.09 -10.02 -12.39
N VAL A 132 8.78 -11.08 -12.76
CA VAL A 132 9.74 -11.78 -11.90
C VAL A 132 10.84 -10.85 -11.37
N LYS A 133 11.33 -9.91 -12.17
CA LYS A 133 12.37 -8.95 -11.74
C LYS A 133 11.92 -8.13 -10.52
N TYR A 134 10.69 -7.60 -10.55
CA TYR A 134 10.11 -6.85 -9.42
C TYR A 134 9.85 -7.75 -8.21
N LEU A 135 9.43 -9.00 -8.44
CA LEU A 135 9.22 -9.97 -7.36
C LEU A 135 10.55 -10.31 -6.67
N VAL A 136 11.62 -10.46 -7.42
CA VAL A 136 12.99 -10.68 -6.89
C VAL A 136 13.42 -9.47 -6.08
N ALA A 137 13.33 -8.25 -6.62
CA ALA A 137 13.67 -7.02 -5.91
C ALA A 137 12.93 -6.90 -4.57
N ARG A 138 11.61 -7.11 -4.58
CA ARG A 138 10.78 -7.09 -3.37
C ARG A 138 11.19 -8.16 -2.35
N MET A 139 11.52 -9.35 -2.81
CA MET A 139 11.95 -10.43 -1.94
C MET A 139 13.26 -10.11 -1.22
N TYR A 140 14.24 -9.54 -1.94
CA TYR A 140 15.50 -9.12 -1.32
C TYR A 140 15.31 -7.95 -0.36
N ALA A 141 14.48 -6.96 -0.70
CA ALA A 141 14.11 -5.90 0.23
C ALA A 141 13.53 -6.47 1.54
N LYS A 142 12.62 -7.45 1.43
CA LYS A 142 12.07 -8.15 2.60
C LYS A 142 13.13 -8.91 3.41
N LYS A 143 14.09 -9.57 2.77
CA LYS A 143 15.21 -10.25 3.46
C LYS A 143 16.05 -9.28 4.25
N LEU A 144 16.25 -8.06 3.72
CA LEU A 144 17.00 -6.99 4.39
C LEU A 144 16.18 -6.27 5.48
N GLY A 145 14.92 -6.64 5.66
CA GLY A 145 14.02 -5.96 6.60
C GLY A 145 13.63 -4.54 6.15
N LEU A 146 13.81 -4.22 4.85
CA LEU A 146 13.50 -2.90 4.31
C LEU A 146 12.07 -2.82 3.80
N PRO A 147 11.31 -1.76 4.13
CA PRO A 147 10.05 -1.46 3.49
C PRO A 147 10.22 -1.33 1.97
N TYR A 148 9.38 -2.04 1.23
CA TYR A 148 9.30 -1.96 -0.23
C TYR A 148 7.98 -1.29 -0.60
N ILE A 149 8.06 0.00 -0.96
CA ILE A 149 6.93 0.87 -1.22
C ILE A 149 6.75 0.99 -2.72
N ASN A 150 5.81 0.25 -3.28
CA ASN A 150 5.57 0.26 -4.72
C ASN A 150 4.50 1.28 -5.11
N PHE A 151 4.73 1.96 -6.23
CA PHE A 151 3.78 2.84 -6.90
C PHE A 151 3.62 2.40 -8.35
N TYR A 152 2.38 2.41 -8.84
CA TYR A 152 2.06 2.10 -10.21
C TYR A 152 1.89 3.40 -11.00
N THR A 153 2.69 3.59 -12.05
CA THR A 153 2.65 4.80 -12.88
C THR A 153 1.32 4.97 -13.64
N GLN A 154 0.53 3.92 -13.73
CA GLN A 154 -0.80 3.92 -14.31
C GLN A 154 -1.93 4.26 -13.32
N MET A 155 -1.57 4.54 -12.08
CA MET A 155 -2.53 4.94 -11.04
C MET A 155 -2.33 6.41 -10.69
N PRO A 156 -3.36 7.09 -10.20
CA PRO A 156 -3.19 8.44 -9.67
C PRO A 156 -2.16 8.44 -8.54
N ASN A 157 -1.12 9.25 -8.69
CA ASN A 157 -0.06 9.40 -7.70
C ASN A 157 -0.01 10.86 -7.25
N GLU A 158 -1.11 11.35 -6.70
CA GLU A 158 -1.19 12.69 -6.13
C GLU A 158 -0.15 12.87 -5.01
N ARG A 159 0.44 14.07 -4.94
CA ARG A 159 1.51 14.38 -3.96
C ARG A 159 1.14 13.94 -2.54
N GLY A 160 -0.06 14.29 -2.06
CA GLY A 160 -0.51 13.95 -0.72
C GLY A 160 -0.57 12.44 -0.46
N TYR A 161 -1.02 11.67 -1.46
CA TYR A 161 -1.02 10.22 -1.39
C TYR A 161 0.39 9.64 -1.35
N VAL A 162 1.29 10.11 -2.20
CA VAL A 162 2.68 9.66 -2.26
C VAL A 162 3.38 9.92 -0.93
N VAL A 163 3.30 11.15 -0.43
CA VAL A 163 3.88 11.56 0.85
C VAL A 163 3.32 10.74 2.01
N GLY A 164 2.01 10.65 2.14
CA GLY A 164 1.36 9.89 3.20
C GLY A 164 1.72 8.40 3.18
N ARG A 165 1.85 7.82 1.96
CA ARG A 165 2.24 6.43 1.81
C ARG A 165 3.69 6.19 2.21
N ILE A 166 4.62 7.07 1.83
CA ILE A 166 6.03 6.95 2.23
C ILE A 166 6.16 7.13 3.75
N HIS A 167 5.53 8.14 4.34
CA HIS A 167 5.52 8.34 5.79
C HIS A 167 5.03 7.12 6.56
N LYS A 168 3.99 6.47 6.09
CA LYS A 168 3.44 5.27 6.74
C LYS A 168 4.48 4.17 6.94
N TYR A 169 5.48 4.08 6.08
CA TYR A 169 6.47 3.01 6.08
C TYR A 169 7.82 3.43 6.66
N LEU A 170 8.15 4.70 6.62
CA LEU A 170 9.44 5.20 7.13
C LEU A 170 9.35 5.77 8.56
N GLY A 171 8.13 6.06 9.03
CA GLY A 171 7.85 6.52 10.38
C GLY A 171 7.97 8.00 10.50
#